data_f8e5946c9f314458287eb06c8f5270ea
#
_entry.id   f8e5946c9f314458287eb06c8f5270ea
#
_cell.length_a   1.000
_cell.length_b   1.000
_cell.length_c   1.000
_cell.angle_alpha   90.00
_cell.angle_beta   90.00
_cell.angle_gamma   90.00
#
_symmetry.space_group_name_H-M   'P 1'
#
loop_
_entity.id
_entity.type
_entity.pdbx_description
1 polymer ?
#
loop_
_entity_poly.entity_id
_entity_poly.type
_entity_poly.pdbx_seq_one_letter_code
_entity_poly.pdbx_strand_id
1 'polypeptide(L)'
;MVTKQQSSIFITLQSIQQSLVAPKGQYNSFGKYSYRSAEDILEALKPILQEHDAVLILQDGIVQIGDRYYVEATATLYAVGETIGTTAYAREDDSKKGMDGSQVTGAASSYARKYALNGLFMIDDNKDPDTDEYHNQNSQAGRTSQKPAQKTNSKQEQSANAPAKSNGAKTITGAQAKAIRTELKNMAEATGSPAATIGKWFIDKMGVDKPESIPADRLKEAQKIIADAKKARGIE
;
A
#
# COMPACT_ATOMS: atom_id res chain seq x y z
N MET A 1 14.88 -12.77 50.44
CA MET A 1 13.69 -13.07 49.60
C MET A 1 13.55 -11.94 48.61
N VAL A 2 13.89 -12.14 47.36
CA VAL A 2 13.67 -11.17 46.30
C VAL A 2 12.19 -11.27 45.94
N THR A 3 11.41 -10.26 46.27
CA THR A 3 10.02 -10.13 45.81
C THR A 3 10.04 -10.07 44.28
N LYS A 4 9.60 -11.15 43.63
CA LYS A 4 9.37 -11.20 42.22
C LYS A 4 8.31 -10.13 41.94
N GLN A 5 8.75 -8.97 41.42
CA GLN A 5 7.83 -7.90 41.01
C GLN A 5 6.93 -8.52 39.97
N GLN A 6 5.63 -8.61 40.28
CA GLN A 6 4.64 -9.23 39.42
C GLN A 6 4.54 -8.35 38.17
N SER A 7 5.00 -8.87 37.05
CA SER A 7 4.93 -8.17 35.77
C SER A 7 3.46 -8.00 35.40
N SER A 8 3.01 -6.78 35.21
CA SER A 8 1.67 -6.44 34.75
C SER A 8 1.65 -6.38 33.23
N ILE A 9 0.52 -6.68 32.60
CA ILE A 9 0.33 -6.56 31.15
C ILE A 9 0.60 -5.13 30.67
N PHE A 10 0.35 -4.12 31.50
CA PHE A 10 0.66 -2.73 31.16
C PHE A 10 2.16 -2.47 31.01
N ILE A 11 3.01 -3.12 31.86
CA ILE A 11 4.46 -3.03 31.75
C ILE A 11 4.93 -3.73 30.48
N THR A 12 4.38 -4.91 30.18
CA THR A 12 4.67 -5.64 28.96
C THR A 12 4.26 -4.84 27.72
N LEU A 13 3.05 -4.29 27.70
CA LEU A 13 2.57 -3.46 26.60
C LEU A 13 3.45 -2.22 26.40
N GLN A 14 3.81 -1.52 27.50
CA GLN A 14 4.69 -0.35 27.45
C GLN A 14 6.06 -0.69 26.84
N SER A 15 6.64 -1.83 27.23
CA SER A 15 7.92 -2.30 26.67
C SER A 15 7.80 -2.60 25.17
N ILE A 16 6.72 -3.25 24.75
CA ILE A 16 6.45 -3.53 23.34
C ILE A 16 6.29 -2.20 22.56
N GLN A 17 5.52 -1.25 23.10
CA GLN A 17 5.32 0.07 22.47
C GLN A 17 6.64 0.83 22.29
N GLN A 18 7.56 0.75 23.24
CA GLN A 18 8.86 1.40 23.18
C GLN A 18 9.82 0.74 22.18
N SER A 19 9.74 -0.59 22.05
CA SER A 19 10.62 -1.37 21.18
C SER A 19 10.14 -1.40 19.73
N LEU A 20 8.84 -1.15 19.50
CA LEU A 20 8.24 -1.30 18.18
C LEU A 20 8.69 -0.19 17.23
N VAL A 21 9.38 -0.60 16.18
CA VAL A 21 9.73 0.26 15.05
C VAL A 21 9.07 -0.31 13.79
N ALA A 22 8.02 0.34 13.31
CA ALA A 22 7.30 -0.04 12.10
C ALA A 22 7.35 1.10 11.07
N PRO A 23 8.42 1.21 10.26
CA PRO A 23 8.61 2.32 9.34
C PRO A 23 7.57 2.29 8.21
N LYS A 24 7.28 3.47 7.62
CA LYS A 24 6.41 3.60 6.43
C LYS A 24 7.20 3.14 5.18
N GLY A 25 7.30 1.83 4.98
CA GLY A 25 8.06 1.20 3.89
C GLY A 25 7.30 1.11 2.57
N GLN A 26 5.98 1.30 2.58
CA GLN A 26 5.15 1.27 1.38
C GLN A 26 5.00 2.67 0.79
N TYR A 27 4.88 2.76 -0.54
CA TYR A 27 4.66 4.04 -1.22
C TYR A 27 3.40 4.00 -2.08
N ASN A 28 2.48 4.91 -1.83
CA ASN A 28 1.30 5.11 -2.67
C ASN A 28 1.63 6.12 -3.76
N SER A 29 1.85 5.63 -4.99
CA SER A 29 2.21 6.46 -6.14
C SER A 29 1.07 7.39 -6.61
N PHE A 30 -0.18 7.03 -6.33
CA PHE A 30 -1.35 7.85 -6.66
C PHE A 30 -1.48 9.02 -5.69
N GLY A 31 -1.42 8.74 -4.39
CA GLY A 31 -1.49 9.76 -3.34
C GLY A 31 -0.15 10.44 -3.03
N LYS A 32 0.97 9.96 -3.61
CA LYS A 32 2.34 10.48 -3.41
C LYS A 32 2.77 10.55 -1.94
N TYR A 33 2.39 9.54 -1.15
CA TYR A 33 2.77 9.45 0.26
C TYR A 33 3.28 8.05 0.62
N SER A 34 4.16 8.00 1.63
CA SER A 34 4.61 6.73 2.21
C SER A 34 3.63 6.30 3.30
N TYR A 35 3.35 4.99 3.36
CA TYR A 35 2.47 4.41 4.36
C TYR A 35 3.03 3.06 4.84
N ARG A 36 2.44 2.50 5.89
CA ARG A 36 2.66 1.12 6.35
C ARG A 36 1.36 0.34 6.26
N SER A 37 1.44 -0.92 5.93
CA SER A 37 0.31 -1.85 5.95
C SER A 37 0.13 -2.48 7.34
N ALA A 38 -0.98 -3.18 7.57
CA ALA A 38 -1.15 -3.99 8.76
C ALA A 38 -0.09 -5.12 8.82
N GLU A 39 0.27 -5.69 7.66
CA GLU A 39 1.31 -6.71 7.55
C GLU A 39 2.68 -6.20 7.99
N ASP A 40 3.08 -4.98 7.61
CA ASP A 40 4.35 -4.39 8.03
C ASP A 40 4.43 -4.26 9.56
N ILE A 41 3.32 -3.90 10.22
CA ILE A 41 3.22 -3.81 11.68
C ILE A 41 3.35 -5.20 12.30
N LEU A 42 2.62 -6.18 11.77
CA LEU A 42 2.64 -7.55 12.28
C LEU A 42 4.02 -8.20 12.15
N GLU A 43 4.72 -7.98 11.03
CA GLU A 43 6.09 -8.47 10.85
C GLU A 43 7.06 -7.84 11.87
N ALA A 44 6.94 -6.54 12.13
CA ALA A 44 7.75 -5.85 13.13
C ALA A 44 7.45 -6.32 14.56
N LEU A 45 6.20 -6.72 14.86
CA LEU A 45 5.78 -7.18 16.18
C LEU A 45 6.24 -8.60 16.50
N LYS A 46 6.38 -9.51 15.52
CA LYS A 46 6.69 -10.93 15.76
C LYS A 46 7.89 -11.16 16.68
N PRO A 47 9.08 -10.59 16.43
CA PRO A 47 10.23 -10.79 17.30
C PRO A 47 10.02 -10.18 18.69
N ILE A 48 9.35 -9.04 18.79
CA ILE A 48 9.12 -8.34 20.07
C ILE A 48 8.13 -9.14 20.94
N LEU A 49 7.06 -9.66 20.35
CA LEU A 49 6.10 -10.50 21.05
C LEU A 49 6.75 -11.78 21.59
N GLN A 50 7.65 -12.39 20.80
CA GLN A 50 8.41 -13.56 21.25
C GLN A 50 9.33 -13.23 22.43
N GLU A 51 10.00 -12.08 22.43
CA GLU A 51 10.87 -11.62 23.52
C GLU A 51 10.11 -11.43 24.84
N HIS A 52 8.84 -11.03 24.74
CA HIS A 52 7.98 -10.75 25.91
C HIS A 52 7.04 -11.90 26.29
N ASP A 53 7.19 -13.11 25.70
CA ASP A 53 6.28 -14.24 25.90
C ASP A 53 4.80 -13.82 25.72
N ALA A 54 4.53 -12.96 24.76
CA ALA A 54 3.24 -12.39 24.48
C ALA A 54 2.62 -12.93 23.19
N VAL A 55 1.28 -12.99 23.15
CA VAL A 55 0.52 -13.43 21.99
C VAL A 55 -0.43 -12.31 21.57
N LEU A 56 -0.46 -12.00 20.27
CA LEU A 56 -1.42 -11.06 19.68
C LEU A 56 -2.44 -11.83 18.85
N ILE A 57 -3.72 -11.59 19.12
CA ILE A 57 -4.83 -12.14 18.33
C ILE A 57 -5.58 -11.00 17.68
N LEU A 58 -5.83 -11.11 16.37
CA LEU A 58 -6.69 -10.23 15.61
C LEU A 58 -7.99 -10.96 15.26
N GLN A 59 -9.12 -10.34 15.57
CA GLN A 59 -10.44 -10.84 15.21
C GLN A 59 -11.17 -9.77 14.40
N ASP A 60 -11.91 -10.22 13.37
CA ASP A 60 -12.76 -9.36 12.57
C ASP A 60 -14.22 -9.74 12.77
N GLY A 61 -15.08 -8.75 12.78
CA GLY A 61 -16.53 -8.84 12.75
C GLY A 61 -17.11 -7.85 11.75
N ILE A 62 -18.38 -8.04 11.40
CA ILE A 62 -19.14 -7.08 10.60
C ILE A 62 -20.21 -6.46 11.48
N VAL A 63 -20.24 -5.13 11.53
CA VAL A 63 -21.25 -4.38 12.28
C VAL A 63 -21.98 -3.43 11.34
N GLN A 64 -23.29 -3.28 11.57
CA GLN A 64 -24.12 -2.34 10.85
C GLN A 64 -24.40 -1.13 11.76
N ILE A 65 -24.10 0.07 11.24
CA ILE A 65 -24.36 1.34 11.92
C ILE A 65 -25.19 2.21 10.97
N GLY A 66 -26.46 2.38 11.27
CA GLY A 66 -27.43 2.97 10.36
C GLY A 66 -27.57 2.11 9.09
N ASP A 67 -27.41 2.72 7.91
CA ASP A 67 -27.50 2.05 6.63
C ASP A 67 -26.11 1.60 6.10
N ARG A 68 -25.08 1.57 6.95
CA ARG A 68 -23.71 1.29 6.54
C ARG A 68 -23.13 0.10 7.27
N TYR A 69 -22.32 -0.67 6.55
CA TYR A 69 -21.56 -1.78 7.10
C TYR A 69 -20.11 -1.35 7.38
N TYR A 70 -19.59 -1.85 8.49
CA TYR A 70 -18.21 -1.63 8.92
C TYR A 70 -17.57 -2.98 9.25
N VAL A 71 -16.32 -3.15 8.87
CA VAL A 71 -15.48 -4.19 9.46
C VAL A 71 -15.00 -3.67 10.80
N GLU A 72 -15.33 -4.40 11.85
CA GLU A 72 -14.79 -4.24 13.19
C GLU A 72 -13.56 -5.12 13.32
N ALA A 73 -12.42 -4.57 13.74
CA ALA A 73 -11.23 -5.35 14.04
C ALA A 73 -10.83 -5.13 15.50
N THR A 74 -10.64 -6.22 16.24
CA THR A 74 -10.15 -6.19 17.62
C THR A 74 -8.75 -6.80 17.66
N ALA A 75 -7.79 -6.02 18.18
CA ALA A 75 -6.44 -6.47 18.50
C ALA A 75 -6.35 -6.74 20.01
N THR A 76 -6.07 -7.97 20.41
CA THR A 76 -5.95 -8.37 21.81
C THR A 76 -4.56 -8.94 22.08
N LEU A 77 -3.85 -8.33 23.03
CA LEU A 77 -2.57 -8.80 23.57
C LEU A 77 -2.83 -9.66 24.78
N TYR A 78 -2.21 -10.83 24.79
CA TYR A 78 -2.18 -11.79 25.89
C TYR A 78 -0.76 -11.88 26.42
N ALA A 79 -0.55 -11.57 27.68
CA ALA A 79 0.75 -11.69 28.36
C ALA A 79 0.55 -11.80 29.87
N VAL A 80 1.46 -12.46 30.56
CA VAL A 80 1.51 -12.60 32.04
C VAL A 80 0.19 -13.06 32.66
N GLY A 81 -0.64 -13.80 31.91
CA GLY A 81 -1.94 -14.27 32.38
C GLY A 81 -3.07 -13.24 32.32
N GLU A 82 -2.82 -12.08 31.73
CA GLU A 82 -3.77 -10.97 31.55
C GLU A 82 -4.02 -10.69 30.06
N THR A 83 -5.03 -9.88 29.76
CA THR A 83 -5.35 -9.46 28.40
C THR A 83 -5.62 -7.95 28.35
N ILE A 84 -5.20 -7.32 27.27
CA ILE A 84 -5.55 -5.94 26.94
C ILE A 84 -5.77 -5.84 25.43
N GLY A 85 -6.77 -5.05 25.02
CA GLY A 85 -7.08 -4.94 23.60
C GLY A 85 -7.72 -3.61 23.25
N THR A 86 -7.82 -3.38 21.95
CA THR A 86 -8.54 -2.23 21.40
C THR A 86 -9.27 -2.65 20.13
N THR A 87 -10.36 -1.95 19.84
CA THR A 87 -11.21 -2.20 18.68
C THR A 87 -11.20 -0.97 17.79
N ALA A 88 -11.17 -1.19 16.49
CA ALA A 88 -11.27 -0.14 15.49
C ALA A 88 -12.21 -0.58 14.35
N TYR A 89 -12.66 0.41 13.59
CA TYR A 89 -13.65 0.20 12.53
C TYR A 89 -13.16 0.78 11.22
N ALA A 90 -13.46 0.10 10.12
CA ALA A 90 -13.31 0.65 8.79
C ALA A 90 -14.60 0.45 8.01
N ARG A 91 -15.07 1.51 7.37
CA ARG A 91 -16.29 1.45 6.57
C ARG A 91 -16.06 0.55 5.35
N GLU A 92 -17.01 -0.33 5.10
CA GLU A 92 -17.12 -1.08 3.87
C GLU A 92 -17.81 -0.20 2.80
N ASP A 93 -17.20 -0.08 1.63
CA ASP A 93 -17.82 0.63 0.52
C ASP A 93 -18.92 -0.23 -0.10
N ASP A 94 -20.07 0.36 -0.45
CA ASP A 94 -21.19 -0.35 -1.09
C ASP A 94 -20.78 -0.90 -2.46
N SER A 95 -19.90 -0.18 -3.17
CA SER A 95 -19.30 -0.64 -4.42
C SER A 95 -17.99 0.11 -4.69
N LYS A 96 -16.95 -0.64 -5.10
CA LYS A 96 -15.68 -0.05 -5.51
C LYS A 96 -15.33 -0.52 -6.91
N LYS A 97 -15.20 0.42 -7.82
CA LYS A 97 -14.90 0.12 -9.23
C LYS A 97 -13.67 -0.78 -9.36
N GLY A 98 -13.85 -1.96 -9.97
CA GLY A 98 -12.76 -2.92 -10.20
C GLY A 98 -12.47 -3.85 -9.03
N MET A 99 -13.32 -3.87 -8.00
CA MET A 99 -13.26 -4.83 -6.90
C MET A 99 -14.57 -5.61 -6.84
N ASP A 100 -14.51 -6.91 -6.50
CA ASP A 100 -15.67 -7.70 -6.08
C ASP A 100 -15.96 -7.48 -4.59
N GLY A 101 -17.12 -7.97 -4.10
CA GLY A 101 -17.55 -7.78 -2.72
C GLY A 101 -16.53 -8.29 -1.70
N SER A 102 -15.92 -9.47 -1.95
CA SER A 102 -14.91 -10.03 -1.04
C SER A 102 -13.64 -9.19 -0.97
N GLN A 103 -13.27 -8.58 -2.10
CA GLN A 103 -12.12 -7.66 -2.14
C GLN A 103 -12.41 -6.35 -1.41
N VAL A 104 -13.64 -5.86 -1.45
CA VAL A 104 -14.08 -4.67 -0.71
C VAL A 104 -13.99 -4.93 0.79
N THR A 105 -14.58 -6.03 1.26
CA THR A 105 -14.50 -6.45 2.67
C THR A 105 -13.06 -6.68 3.11
N GLY A 106 -12.23 -7.36 2.31
CA GLY A 106 -10.81 -7.58 2.61
C GLY A 106 -10.01 -6.29 2.72
N ALA A 107 -10.31 -5.28 1.88
CA ALA A 107 -9.70 -3.97 1.98
C ALA A 107 -10.11 -3.26 3.29
N ALA A 108 -11.40 -3.27 3.64
CA ALA A 108 -11.89 -2.69 4.89
C ALA A 108 -11.28 -3.39 6.11
N SER A 109 -11.16 -4.74 6.10
CA SER A 109 -10.49 -5.52 7.13
C SER A 109 -9.04 -5.07 7.34
N SER A 110 -8.26 -4.90 6.28
CA SER A 110 -6.88 -4.43 6.38
C SER A 110 -6.77 -3.06 7.04
N TYR A 111 -7.69 -2.15 6.75
CA TYR A 111 -7.73 -0.83 7.40
C TYR A 111 -8.15 -0.92 8.86
N ALA A 112 -9.21 -1.68 9.18
CA ALA A 112 -9.69 -1.84 10.56
C ALA A 112 -8.60 -2.45 11.45
N ARG A 113 -7.92 -3.52 10.99
CA ARG A 113 -6.80 -4.16 11.68
C ARG A 113 -5.64 -3.20 11.90
N LYS A 114 -5.29 -2.39 10.89
CA LYS A 114 -4.23 -1.38 11.03
C LYS A 114 -4.59 -0.35 12.10
N TYR A 115 -5.80 0.14 12.13
CA TYR A 115 -6.25 1.11 13.14
C TYR A 115 -6.29 0.51 14.54
N ALA A 116 -6.72 -0.76 14.69
CA ALA A 116 -6.68 -1.46 15.97
C ALA A 116 -5.24 -1.62 16.48
N LEU A 117 -4.31 -2.01 15.60
CA LEU A 117 -2.88 -2.12 15.93
C LEU A 117 -2.27 -0.75 16.29
N ASN A 118 -2.59 0.30 15.53
CA ASN A 118 -2.12 1.64 15.82
C ASN A 118 -2.57 2.11 17.21
N GLY A 119 -3.84 1.86 17.57
CA GLY A 119 -4.37 2.22 18.88
C GLY A 119 -3.72 1.44 20.02
N LEU A 120 -3.53 0.11 19.86
CA LEU A 120 -2.93 -0.73 20.89
C LEU A 120 -1.46 -0.42 21.13
N PHE A 121 -0.69 -0.22 20.04
CA PHE A 121 0.76 -0.05 20.11
C PHE A 121 1.26 1.39 19.98
N MET A 122 0.38 2.39 20.13
CA MET A 122 0.72 3.82 20.05
C MET A 122 1.42 4.21 18.75
N ILE A 123 1.00 3.64 17.63
CA ILE A 123 1.59 3.95 16.33
C ILE A 123 0.88 5.17 15.74
N ASP A 124 1.60 6.26 15.56
CA ASP A 124 1.07 7.44 14.89
C ASP A 124 1.20 7.32 13.36
N ASP A 125 0.07 7.27 12.69
CA ASP A 125 -0.03 7.23 11.23
C ASP A 125 -0.62 8.51 10.64
N ASN A 126 -1.21 9.34 11.48
CA ASN A 126 -1.91 10.52 10.99
C ASN A 126 -0.93 11.64 10.72
N LYS A 127 -0.90 12.10 9.46
CA LYS A 127 -0.55 13.49 9.21
C LYS A 127 -1.68 14.33 9.78
N ASP A 128 -1.35 15.20 10.71
CA ASP A 128 -2.30 16.14 11.27
C ASP A 128 -2.96 16.91 10.11
N PRO A 129 -4.31 16.85 9.98
CA PRO A 129 -5.01 17.60 8.93
C PRO A 129 -4.82 19.11 9.02
N ASP A 130 -4.34 19.62 10.16
CA ASP A 130 -4.03 21.04 10.36
C ASP A 130 -2.61 21.42 9.87
N THR A 131 -1.83 20.46 9.34
CA THR A 131 -0.54 20.81 8.73
C THR A 131 -0.71 21.41 7.35
N ASP A 132 0.12 22.41 7.00
CA ASP A 132 0.12 23.11 5.70
C ASP A 132 0.24 22.16 4.49
N GLU A 133 0.84 20.98 4.68
CA GLU A 133 0.92 19.93 3.65
C GLU A 133 -0.45 19.33 3.29
N TYR A 134 -1.37 19.21 4.26
CA TYR A 134 -2.73 18.70 4.02
C TYR A 134 -3.58 19.74 3.30
N HIS A 135 -3.44 21.01 3.66
CA HIS A 135 -4.12 22.11 2.98
C HIS A 135 -3.68 22.26 1.51
N ASN A 136 -2.40 22.07 1.22
CA ASN A 136 -1.89 22.13 -0.15
C ASN A 136 -2.38 20.97 -1.04
N GLN A 137 -2.57 19.76 -0.48
CA GLN A 137 -3.11 18.62 -1.23
C GLN A 137 -4.61 18.76 -1.50
N ASN A 138 -5.39 19.28 -0.55
CA ASN A 138 -6.83 19.47 -0.68
C ASN A 138 -7.17 20.67 -1.58
N SER A 139 -6.31 21.69 -1.63
CA SER A 139 -6.49 22.87 -2.50
C SER A 139 -6.29 22.54 -3.99
N GLN A 140 -5.54 21.47 -4.31
CA GLN A 140 -5.42 20.99 -5.69
C GLN A 140 -6.56 20.06 -6.11
N ALA A 141 -7.19 19.35 -5.18
CA ALA A 141 -8.34 18.49 -5.47
C ALA A 141 -9.66 19.26 -5.64
N GLY A 142 -9.77 20.46 -5.06
CA GLY A 142 -10.99 21.29 -5.08
C GLY A 142 -11.16 22.20 -6.30
N ARG A 143 -10.21 22.25 -7.24
CA ARG A 143 -10.27 23.18 -8.40
C ARG A 143 -10.86 22.60 -9.68
N THR A 144 -11.47 21.42 -9.65
CA THR A 144 -12.11 20.81 -10.83
C THR A 144 -13.63 20.64 -10.71
N SER A 145 -14.35 21.58 -10.09
CA SER A 145 -15.83 21.56 -10.17
C SER A 145 -16.38 22.98 -10.02
N GLN A 146 -16.38 23.73 -11.11
CA GLN A 146 -17.47 24.66 -11.48
C GLN A 146 -17.07 25.47 -12.71
N LYS A 147 -17.68 25.16 -13.84
CA LYS A 147 -17.83 26.10 -14.94
C LYS A 147 -19.22 25.95 -15.50
N PRO A 148 -20.00 27.04 -15.54
CA PRO A 148 -21.30 27.06 -16.21
C PRO A 148 -21.09 27.13 -17.73
N ALA A 149 -22.04 26.57 -18.43
CA ALA A 149 -22.10 26.53 -19.88
C ALA A 149 -22.27 27.92 -20.51
N GLN A 150 -21.52 28.21 -21.57
CA GLN A 150 -22.03 29.03 -22.67
C GLN A 150 -21.35 28.64 -23.99
N LYS A 151 -22.23 28.48 -24.99
CA LYS A 151 -21.97 28.14 -26.38
C LYS A 151 -21.22 29.29 -27.11
N THR A 152 -20.31 28.95 -28.04
CA THR A 152 -20.42 29.26 -29.47
C THR A 152 -19.16 28.96 -30.25
N ASN A 153 -19.35 28.23 -31.32
CA ASN A 153 -18.67 28.12 -32.64
C ASN A 153 -17.38 28.92 -32.93
N SER A 154 -16.36 28.25 -33.45
CA SER A 154 -15.90 28.25 -34.84
C SER A 154 -14.37 28.07 -34.99
N LYS A 155 -14.02 27.07 -35.82
CA LYS A 155 -13.01 26.98 -36.90
C LYS A 155 -11.50 27.21 -36.64
N GLN A 156 -10.75 26.13 -36.91
CA GLN A 156 -9.53 26.00 -37.76
C GLN A 156 -8.28 26.81 -37.35
N GLU A 157 -7.11 26.24 -37.25
CA GLU A 157 -6.19 25.39 -38.02
C GLU A 157 -4.83 25.30 -37.33
N GLN A 158 -4.25 24.11 -37.46
CA GLN A 158 -2.83 23.72 -37.60
C GLN A 158 -1.72 24.24 -36.65
N SER A 159 -1.05 23.36 -35.95
CA SER A 159 0.26 22.83 -36.29
C SER A 159 1.12 22.46 -35.09
N ALA A 160 1.58 21.21 -35.08
CA ALA A 160 2.87 20.67 -34.64
C ALA A 160 3.24 20.51 -33.15
N ASN A 161 3.38 19.23 -32.80
CA ASN A 161 4.35 18.62 -31.90
C ASN A 161 4.36 18.94 -30.40
N ALA A 162 3.70 18.04 -29.67
CA ALA A 162 4.15 17.57 -28.36
C ALA A 162 3.54 16.18 -28.07
N PRO A 163 4.21 15.27 -27.33
CA PRO A 163 3.86 13.86 -27.32
C PRO A 163 2.55 13.58 -26.57
N ALA A 164 1.79 12.66 -27.13
CA ALA A 164 0.46 12.24 -26.76
C ALA A 164 0.32 11.81 -25.30
N LYS A 165 -0.62 12.41 -24.59
CA LYS A 165 -1.25 11.86 -23.37
C LYS A 165 -2.11 10.67 -23.79
N SER A 166 -1.78 9.48 -23.33
CA SER A 166 -2.50 8.25 -23.59
C SER A 166 -3.88 8.26 -22.93
N ASN A 167 -4.91 8.20 -23.75
CA ASN A 167 -6.28 7.83 -23.37
C ASN A 167 -6.31 6.42 -22.79
N GLY A 168 -6.95 6.26 -21.61
CA GLY A 168 -7.64 5.09 -21.07
C GLY A 168 -7.27 3.65 -21.47
N ALA A 169 -6.04 3.33 -21.87
CA ALA A 169 -5.61 1.97 -22.14
C ALA A 169 -5.45 1.20 -20.82
N LYS A 170 -6.10 0.04 -20.72
CA LYS A 170 -5.90 -0.89 -19.59
C LYS A 170 -4.42 -1.22 -19.49
N THR A 171 -3.81 -0.98 -18.34
CA THR A 171 -2.44 -1.41 -18.05
C THR A 171 -2.40 -2.87 -17.63
N ILE A 172 -1.21 -3.48 -17.62
CA ILE A 172 -1.02 -4.86 -17.15
C ILE A 172 -1.46 -4.99 -15.68
N THR A 173 -1.86 -6.20 -15.30
CA THR A 173 -2.26 -6.49 -13.91
C THR A 173 -1.08 -6.42 -12.95
N GLY A 174 -1.34 -6.19 -11.66
CA GLY A 174 -0.31 -6.19 -10.63
C GLY A 174 0.49 -7.51 -10.58
N ALA A 175 -0.16 -8.66 -10.84
CA ALA A 175 0.51 -9.96 -10.93
C ALA A 175 1.48 -10.02 -12.11
N GLN A 176 1.11 -9.49 -13.27
CA GLN A 176 1.96 -9.42 -14.46
C GLN A 176 3.15 -8.47 -14.25
N ALA A 177 2.92 -7.33 -13.62
CA ALA A 177 3.99 -6.40 -13.26
C ALA A 177 4.97 -7.00 -12.25
N LYS A 178 4.47 -7.77 -11.26
CA LYS A 178 5.32 -8.51 -10.31
C LYS A 178 6.16 -9.57 -11.02
N ALA A 179 5.59 -10.31 -11.96
CA ALA A 179 6.34 -11.30 -12.75
C ALA A 179 7.47 -10.63 -13.55
N ILE A 180 7.22 -9.49 -14.20
CA ILE A 180 8.24 -8.71 -14.90
C ILE A 180 9.35 -8.28 -13.95
N ARG A 181 9.03 -7.77 -12.77
CA ARG A 181 10.03 -7.37 -11.76
C ARG A 181 10.90 -8.53 -11.31
N THR A 182 10.28 -9.70 -11.10
CA THR A 182 11.02 -10.92 -10.72
C THR A 182 12.00 -11.32 -11.83
N GLU A 183 11.57 -11.28 -13.08
CA GLU A 183 12.45 -11.57 -14.23
C GLU A 183 13.63 -10.60 -14.34
N LEU A 184 13.38 -9.30 -14.14
CA LEU A 184 14.42 -8.28 -14.14
C LEU A 184 15.42 -8.45 -12.98
N LYS A 185 14.92 -8.85 -11.81
CA LYS A 185 15.74 -9.15 -10.64
C LYS A 185 16.63 -10.38 -10.90
N ASN A 186 16.06 -11.47 -11.41
CA ASN A 186 16.81 -12.67 -11.77
C ASN A 186 17.89 -12.36 -12.82
N MET A 187 17.58 -11.52 -13.79
CA MET A 187 18.56 -11.08 -14.81
C MET A 187 19.68 -10.22 -14.18
N ALA A 188 19.36 -9.38 -13.19
CA ALA A 188 20.36 -8.59 -12.47
C ALA A 188 21.29 -9.48 -11.66
N GLU A 189 20.75 -10.49 -10.95
CA GLU A 189 21.52 -11.48 -10.19
C GLU A 189 22.42 -12.31 -11.11
N ALA A 190 21.90 -12.81 -12.23
CA ALA A 190 22.65 -13.60 -13.19
C ALA A 190 23.78 -12.82 -13.88
N THR A 191 23.63 -11.51 -14.05
CA THR A 191 24.65 -10.64 -14.67
C THR A 191 25.60 -9.97 -13.69
N GLY A 192 25.35 -10.09 -12.37
CA GLY A 192 26.09 -9.33 -11.34
C GLY A 192 25.85 -7.81 -11.42
N SER A 193 24.82 -7.38 -12.14
CA SER A 193 24.50 -5.96 -12.32
C SER A 193 23.55 -5.46 -11.24
N PRO A 194 23.63 -4.20 -10.80
CA PRO A 194 22.66 -3.64 -9.86
C PRO A 194 21.24 -3.73 -10.45
N ALA A 195 20.28 -4.21 -9.63
CA ALA A 195 18.87 -4.36 -10.03
C ALA A 195 18.28 -3.04 -10.55
N ALA A 196 18.70 -1.91 -9.97
CA ALA A 196 18.29 -0.57 -10.41
C ALA A 196 18.72 -0.28 -11.86
N THR A 197 19.91 -0.72 -12.27
CA THR A 197 20.44 -0.52 -13.64
C THR A 197 19.62 -1.31 -14.65
N ILE A 198 19.34 -2.58 -14.35
CA ILE A 198 18.52 -3.44 -15.23
C ILE A 198 17.07 -2.93 -15.28
N GLY A 199 16.52 -2.51 -14.13
CA GLY A 199 15.19 -1.91 -14.07
C GLY A 199 15.07 -0.65 -14.90
N LYS A 200 16.04 0.28 -14.79
CA LYS A 200 16.06 1.52 -15.56
C LYS A 200 16.19 1.23 -17.07
N TRP A 201 17.11 0.35 -17.47
CA TRP A 201 17.25 -0.06 -18.86
C TRP A 201 15.94 -0.58 -19.47
N PHE A 202 15.19 -1.42 -18.72
CA PHE A 202 13.93 -1.97 -19.19
C PHE A 202 12.84 -0.90 -19.33
N ILE A 203 12.73 0.00 -18.35
CA ILE A 203 11.78 1.11 -18.33
C ILE A 203 12.04 2.05 -19.51
N ASP A 204 13.31 2.43 -19.73
CA ASP A 204 13.71 3.27 -20.86
C ASP A 204 13.38 2.58 -22.21
N LYS A 205 13.63 1.26 -22.32
CA LYS A 205 13.33 0.49 -23.52
C LYS A 205 11.84 0.38 -23.82
N MET A 206 11.00 0.27 -22.77
CA MET A 206 9.55 0.22 -22.89
C MET A 206 8.90 1.60 -23.05
N GLY A 207 9.60 2.68 -22.76
CA GLY A 207 9.08 4.05 -22.79
C GLY A 207 8.00 4.28 -21.73
N VAL A 208 8.15 3.69 -20.54
CA VAL A 208 7.21 3.81 -19.41
C VAL A 208 7.97 4.23 -18.16
N ASP A 209 7.25 4.81 -17.18
CA ASP A 209 7.87 5.24 -15.92
C ASP A 209 8.10 4.08 -14.93
N LYS A 210 7.33 3.00 -15.07
CA LYS A 210 7.39 1.81 -14.21
C LYS A 210 6.71 0.62 -14.88
N PRO A 211 6.99 -0.63 -14.47
CA PRO A 211 6.38 -1.82 -15.04
C PRO A 211 4.85 -1.82 -14.99
N GLU A 212 4.23 -1.27 -13.95
CA GLU A 212 2.78 -1.18 -13.80
C GLU A 212 2.10 -0.24 -14.82
N SER A 213 2.87 0.64 -15.45
CA SER A 213 2.38 1.57 -16.47
C SER A 213 2.38 0.99 -17.87
N ILE A 214 2.85 -0.26 -18.06
CA ILE A 214 2.85 -0.93 -19.35
C ILE A 214 1.41 -1.16 -19.81
N PRO A 215 1.01 -0.70 -21.02
CA PRO A 215 -0.28 -1.03 -21.60
C PRO A 215 -0.47 -2.54 -21.73
N ALA A 216 -1.69 -3.05 -21.46
CA ALA A 216 -1.96 -4.49 -21.45
C ALA A 216 -1.72 -5.18 -22.82
N ASP A 217 -1.91 -4.47 -23.91
CA ASP A 217 -1.63 -4.90 -25.27
C ASP A 217 -0.13 -5.02 -25.57
N ARG A 218 0.73 -4.32 -24.81
CA ARG A 218 2.19 -4.37 -24.91
C ARG A 218 2.87 -5.36 -23.97
N LEU A 219 2.11 -6.18 -23.24
CA LEU A 219 2.68 -7.20 -22.33
C LEU A 219 3.60 -8.19 -23.05
N LYS A 220 3.19 -8.66 -24.24
CA LYS A 220 3.99 -9.59 -25.05
C LYS A 220 5.31 -8.95 -25.51
N GLU A 221 5.28 -7.67 -25.84
CA GLU A 221 6.49 -6.89 -26.18
C GLU A 221 7.45 -6.81 -25.00
N ALA A 222 6.94 -6.50 -23.81
CA ALA A 222 7.72 -6.45 -22.58
C ALA A 222 8.41 -7.79 -22.28
N GLN A 223 7.66 -8.89 -22.38
CA GLN A 223 8.20 -10.26 -22.20
C GLN A 223 9.27 -10.60 -23.24
N LYS A 224 9.06 -10.21 -24.50
CA LYS A 224 10.02 -10.42 -25.58
C LYS A 224 11.33 -9.65 -25.35
N ILE A 225 11.25 -8.38 -24.92
CA ILE A 225 12.43 -7.56 -24.59
C ILE A 225 13.28 -8.24 -23.50
N ILE A 226 12.64 -8.80 -22.48
CA ILE A 226 13.35 -9.51 -21.39
C ILE A 226 13.99 -10.80 -21.93
N ALA A 227 13.24 -11.60 -22.71
CA ALA A 227 13.74 -12.85 -23.28
C ALA A 227 14.93 -12.61 -24.22
N ASP A 228 14.83 -11.63 -25.11
CA ASP A 228 15.91 -11.26 -26.04
C ASP A 228 17.15 -10.77 -25.27
N ALA A 229 16.94 -10.02 -24.18
CA ALA A 229 18.03 -9.55 -23.35
C ALA A 229 18.72 -10.67 -22.56
N LYS A 230 17.97 -11.67 -22.08
CA LYS A 230 18.51 -12.88 -21.44
C LYS A 230 19.35 -13.66 -22.45
N LYS A 231 18.80 -13.94 -23.63
CA LYS A 231 19.49 -14.65 -24.70
C LYS A 231 20.79 -13.96 -25.10
N ALA A 232 20.78 -12.64 -25.29
CA ALA A 232 21.97 -11.86 -25.63
C ALA A 232 23.07 -11.89 -24.56
N ARG A 233 22.72 -12.22 -23.31
CA ARG A 233 23.65 -12.32 -22.17
C ARG A 233 23.95 -13.75 -21.73
N GLY A 234 23.45 -14.77 -22.47
CA GLY A 234 23.68 -16.19 -22.19
C GLY A 234 23.01 -16.66 -20.88
N ILE A 235 21.90 -16.02 -20.49
CA ILE A 235 21.11 -16.41 -19.32
C ILE A 235 19.94 -17.26 -19.82
N GLU A 236 19.90 -18.53 -19.42
CA GLU A 236 18.78 -19.46 -19.68
C GLU A 236 17.65 -19.29 -18.66
#